data_6af677479c2d705fffd66d58d1706edf
#
_entry.id   6af677479c2d705fffd66d58d1706edf
#
_cell.length_a   1.000
_cell.length_b   1.000
_cell.length_c   1.000
_cell.angle_alpha   90.00
_cell.angle_beta   90.00
_cell.angle_gamma   90.00
#
_symmetry.space_group_name_H-M   'P 1'
#
loop_
_entity.id
_entity.type
_entity.pdbx_description
1 polymer ?
#
loop_
_entity_poly.entity_id
_entity_poly.type
_entity_poly.pdbx_seq_one_letter_code
_entity_poly.pdbx_strand_id
1 'polypeptide(L)'
;MLKFAIPILHVTNSAAAEKFYCDGLGFRQSFAYRPFGGADPCYMGLTRDDVELHLSSFSGDGVAGGAVFVGVESVDELHKELKTKGVIIDMEPTDQSWGNREMYVVAPDGNSIRFVHGGG
;
A
#
# COMPACT_ATOMS: atom_id res chain seq x y z
N MET A 1 -26.08 7.58 2.23
CA MET A 1 -25.60 6.20 2.36
C MET A 1 -24.14 6.09 1.95
N LEU A 2 -23.31 5.65 2.86
CA LEU A 2 -21.88 5.45 2.61
C LEU A 2 -21.71 4.21 1.72
N LYS A 3 -20.76 4.24 0.77
CA LYS A 3 -20.55 3.13 -0.17
C LYS A 3 -19.14 2.54 -0.10
N PHE A 4 -18.13 3.37 0.08
CA PHE A 4 -16.75 2.89 0.16
C PHE A 4 -15.89 4.00 0.75
N ALA A 5 -14.66 3.65 1.09
CA ALA A 5 -13.63 4.59 1.49
C ALA A 5 -12.33 4.20 0.80
N ILE A 6 -11.57 5.20 0.36
CA ILE A 6 -10.28 4.97 -0.31
C ILE A 6 -9.22 5.72 0.49
N PRO A 7 -8.21 5.05 1.04
CA PRO A 7 -7.13 5.74 1.71
C PRO A 7 -6.28 6.51 0.72
N ILE A 8 -5.85 7.71 1.11
CA ILE A 8 -4.93 8.53 0.34
C ILE A 8 -3.63 8.56 1.14
N LEU A 9 -2.58 7.97 0.59
CA LEU A 9 -1.28 7.91 1.24
C LEU A 9 -0.37 8.97 0.65
N HIS A 10 0.26 9.78 1.50
CA HIS A 10 1.20 10.78 1.02
C HIS A 10 2.53 10.13 0.65
N VAL A 11 3.06 10.48 -0.52
CA VAL A 11 4.36 10.03 -1.01
C VAL A 11 5.17 11.25 -1.43
N THR A 12 6.50 11.14 -1.39
CA THR A 12 7.38 12.24 -1.78
C THR A 12 7.93 12.06 -3.19
N ASN A 13 8.01 10.81 -3.66
CA ASN A 13 8.54 10.50 -4.99
C ASN A 13 7.59 9.49 -5.63
N SER A 14 6.83 9.93 -6.62
CA SER A 14 5.82 9.10 -7.26
C SER A 14 6.41 7.91 -8.01
N ALA A 15 7.59 8.06 -8.62
CA ALA A 15 8.23 6.97 -9.35
C ALA A 15 8.67 5.85 -8.40
N ALA A 16 9.27 6.20 -7.27
CA ALA A 16 9.68 5.22 -6.26
C ALA A 16 8.45 4.53 -5.64
N ALA A 17 7.40 5.29 -5.38
CA ALA A 17 6.15 4.76 -4.84
C ALA A 17 5.50 3.78 -5.82
N GLU A 18 5.40 4.15 -7.10
CA GLU A 18 4.83 3.28 -8.12
C GLU A 18 5.59 1.97 -8.22
N LYS A 19 6.92 2.02 -8.19
CA LYS A 19 7.75 0.83 -8.22
C LYS A 19 7.46 -0.09 -7.02
N PHE A 20 7.38 0.49 -5.83
CA PHE A 20 7.11 -0.28 -4.62
C PHE A 20 5.73 -0.92 -4.64
N TYR A 21 4.69 -0.11 -4.90
CA TYR A 21 3.32 -0.60 -4.85
C TYR A 21 2.96 -1.47 -6.05
N CYS A 22 3.47 -1.18 -7.24
CA CYS A 22 3.13 -1.93 -8.45
C CYS A 22 4.04 -3.13 -8.65
N ASP A 23 5.36 -2.90 -8.79
CA ASP A 23 6.29 -4.02 -9.01
C ASP A 23 6.42 -4.89 -7.76
N GLY A 24 6.42 -4.29 -6.58
CA GLY A 24 6.55 -5.01 -5.31
C GLY A 24 5.24 -5.61 -4.83
N LEU A 25 4.23 -4.78 -4.58
CA LEU A 25 2.98 -5.23 -3.96
C LEU A 25 1.93 -5.72 -4.96
N GLY A 26 2.20 -5.65 -6.26
CA GLY A 26 1.31 -6.19 -7.26
C GLY A 26 0.09 -5.34 -7.59
N PHE A 27 0.07 -4.07 -7.18
CA PHE A 27 -1.00 -3.15 -7.58
C PHE A 27 -0.81 -2.75 -9.04
N ARG A 28 -1.89 -2.30 -9.65
CA ARG A 28 -1.90 -1.77 -11.01
C ARG A 28 -2.35 -0.32 -10.97
N GLN A 29 -1.63 0.55 -11.68
CA GLN A 29 -2.02 1.94 -11.79
C GLN A 29 -3.28 2.05 -12.65
N SER A 30 -4.34 2.65 -12.10
CA SER A 30 -5.59 2.89 -12.81
C SER A 30 -5.62 4.26 -13.47
N PHE A 31 -4.97 5.26 -12.85
CA PHE A 31 -4.80 6.58 -13.43
C PHE A 31 -3.62 7.29 -12.76
N ALA A 32 -3.12 8.33 -13.43
CA ALA A 32 -2.12 9.24 -12.86
C ALA A 32 -2.43 10.66 -13.32
N TYR A 33 -2.37 11.62 -12.40
CA TYR A 33 -2.62 13.02 -12.65
C TYR A 33 -1.37 13.81 -12.31
N ARG A 34 -0.75 14.41 -13.34
CA ARG A 34 0.49 15.22 -13.23
C ARG A 34 0.26 16.56 -13.92
N PRO A 35 -0.41 17.52 -13.23
CA PRO A 35 -0.87 18.74 -13.89
C PRO A 35 0.23 19.69 -14.32
N PHE A 36 1.45 19.56 -13.76
CA PHE A 36 2.54 20.49 -14.04
C PHE A 36 3.60 19.94 -14.99
N GLY A 37 3.34 18.80 -15.60
CA GLY A 37 4.21 18.22 -16.62
C GLY A 37 5.44 17.47 -16.12
N GLY A 38 5.81 17.60 -14.85
CA GLY A 38 6.88 16.83 -14.22
C GLY A 38 6.37 15.55 -13.58
N ALA A 39 7.30 14.75 -13.02
CA ALA A 39 6.93 13.53 -12.32
C ALA A 39 6.08 13.82 -11.09
N ASP A 40 6.42 14.87 -10.36
CA ASP A 40 5.72 15.30 -9.15
C ASP A 40 5.42 16.81 -9.22
N PRO A 41 4.35 17.30 -8.61
CA PRO A 41 3.38 16.52 -7.85
C PRO A 41 2.51 15.62 -8.73
N CYS A 42 2.13 14.48 -8.15
CA CYS A 42 1.34 13.45 -8.83
C CYS A 42 0.28 12.90 -7.89
N TYR A 43 -0.91 12.66 -8.43
CA TYR A 43 -1.97 11.94 -7.74
C TYR A 43 -2.30 10.71 -8.58
N MET A 44 -2.20 9.51 -8.02
CA MET A 44 -2.46 8.29 -8.77
C MET A 44 -3.37 7.34 -8.03
N GLY A 45 -4.15 6.59 -8.79
CA GLY A 45 -4.97 5.51 -8.26
C GLY A 45 -4.32 4.16 -8.55
N LEU A 46 -4.37 3.28 -7.57
CA LEU A 46 -3.83 1.93 -7.67
C LEU A 46 -4.91 0.93 -7.26
N THR A 47 -4.97 -0.19 -7.96
CA THR A 47 -5.92 -1.26 -7.64
C THR A 47 -5.22 -2.62 -7.65
N ARG A 48 -5.63 -3.48 -6.75
CA ARG A 48 -5.31 -4.91 -6.78
C ARG A 48 -6.49 -5.65 -6.19
N ASP A 49 -7.06 -6.60 -6.93
CA ASP A 49 -8.28 -7.31 -6.55
C ASP A 49 -9.37 -6.28 -6.18
N ASP A 50 -9.96 -6.37 -5.01
CA ASP A 50 -11.01 -5.45 -4.57
C ASP A 50 -10.47 -4.24 -3.78
N VAL A 51 -9.16 -4.07 -3.72
CA VAL A 51 -8.52 -3.01 -2.95
C VAL A 51 -8.13 -1.85 -3.86
N GLU A 52 -8.49 -0.64 -3.45
CA GLU A 52 -8.08 0.59 -4.11
C GLU A 52 -7.34 1.47 -3.11
N LEU A 53 -6.20 2.00 -3.55
CA LEU A 53 -5.39 2.97 -2.80
C LEU A 53 -5.14 4.17 -3.71
N HIS A 54 -5.08 5.36 -3.13
CA HIS A 54 -4.61 6.53 -3.85
C HIS A 54 -3.29 6.99 -3.22
N LEU A 55 -2.37 7.43 -4.07
CA LEU A 55 -1.09 8.00 -3.65
C LEU A 55 -1.04 9.44 -4.12
N SER A 56 -0.56 10.34 -3.27
CA SER A 56 -0.46 11.75 -3.60
C SER A 56 0.86 12.34 -3.13
N SER A 57 1.55 13.03 -4.02
CA SER A 57 2.71 13.84 -3.66
C SER A 57 2.37 15.33 -3.59
N PHE A 58 1.09 15.68 -3.68
CA PHE A 58 0.65 17.07 -3.50
C PHE A 58 0.77 17.49 -2.04
N SER A 59 1.26 18.71 -1.83
CA SER A 59 1.27 19.33 -0.51
C SER A 59 -0.17 19.46 0.00
N GLY A 60 -0.41 19.06 1.25
CA GLY A 60 -1.74 19.12 1.84
C GLY A 60 -2.54 17.83 1.79
N ASP A 61 -2.08 16.86 1.02
CA ASP A 61 -2.73 15.54 0.95
C ASP A 61 -2.10 14.57 1.96
N GLY A 62 -2.24 14.89 3.23
CA GLY A 62 -1.70 14.08 4.31
C GLY A 62 -0.21 14.27 4.52
N VAL A 63 0.35 13.44 5.37
CA VAL A 63 1.80 13.37 5.63
C VAL A 63 2.25 11.92 5.54
N ALA A 64 3.51 11.72 5.14
CA ALA A 64 4.10 10.39 5.06
C ALA A 64 4.22 9.78 6.47
N GLY A 65 4.26 8.44 6.53
CA GLY A 65 4.40 7.72 7.79
C GLY A 65 3.07 7.24 8.39
N GLY A 66 2.00 7.29 7.62
CA GLY A 66 0.73 6.72 8.03
C GLY A 66 0.70 5.20 7.93
N ALA A 67 -0.44 4.61 8.24
CA ALA A 67 -0.63 3.17 8.16
C ALA A 67 -1.99 2.83 7.57
N VAL A 68 -2.07 1.71 6.88
CA VAL A 68 -3.33 1.19 6.35
C VAL A 68 -3.38 -0.32 6.54
N PHE A 69 -4.55 -0.81 6.99
CA PHE A 69 -4.82 -2.25 7.01
C PHE A 69 -5.40 -2.68 5.68
N VAL A 70 -4.87 -3.78 5.16
CA VAL A 70 -5.37 -4.40 3.92
C VAL A 70 -5.73 -5.85 4.27
N GLY A 71 -7.01 -6.19 4.19
CA GLY A 71 -7.47 -7.56 4.41
C GLY A 71 -7.06 -8.44 3.24
N VAL A 72 -6.54 -9.63 3.55
CA VAL A 72 -6.14 -10.62 2.55
C VAL A 72 -6.69 -11.99 2.92
N GLU A 73 -6.81 -12.87 1.95
CA GLU A 73 -7.28 -14.24 2.22
C GLU A 73 -6.24 -15.03 3.00
N SER A 74 -4.97 -14.89 2.65
CA SER A 74 -3.87 -15.58 3.32
C SER A 74 -2.64 -14.68 3.38
N VAL A 75 -2.27 -14.27 4.57
CA VAL A 75 -1.05 -13.50 4.80
C VAL A 75 0.18 -14.33 4.40
N ASP A 76 0.16 -15.65 4.65
CA ASP A 76 1.30 -16.50 4.33
C ASP A 76 1.52 -16.66 2.83
N GLU A 77 0.45 -16.79 2.04
CA GLU A 77 0.57 -16.87 0.59
C GLU A 77 1.09 -15.55 0.01
N LEU A 78 0.58 -14.42 0.52
CA LEU A 78 1.07 -13.11 0.10
C LEU A 78 2.55 -12.95 0.48
N HIS A 79 2.94 -13.42 1.66
CA HIS A 79 4.34 -13.37 2.10
C HIS A 79 5.27 -14.06 1.11
N LYS A 80 4.90 -15.25 0.64
CA LYS A 80 5.68 -15.97 -0.36
C LYS A 80 5.81 -15.16 -1.65
N GLU A 81 4.71 -14.57 -2.10
CA GLU A 81 4.70 -13.74 -3.31
C GLU A 81 5.63 -12.53 -3.17
N LEU A 82 5.52 -11.81 -2.05
CA LEU A 82 6.32 -10.60 -1.82
C LEU A 82 7.81 -10.92 -1.71
N LYS A 83 8.16 -12.02 -1.05
CA LYS A 83 9.57 -12.45 -0.97
C LYS A 83 10.13 -12.77 -2.33
N THR A 84 9.37 -13.42 -3.19
CA THR A 84 9.77 -13.72 -4.56
C THR A 84 10.07 -12.45 -5.35
N LYS A 85 9.34 -11.37 -5.07
CA LYS A 85 9.54 -10.07 -5.71
C LYS A 85 10.60 -9.21 -5.06
N GLY A 86 11.23 -9.69 -4.00
CA GLY A 86 12.30 -8.97 -3.31
C GLY A 86 11.81 -7.87 -2.38
N VAL A 87 10.55 -7.88 -2.00
CA VAL A 87 10.01 -6.90 -1.05
C VAL A 87 10.57 -7.18 0.34
N ILE A 88 11.07 -6.13 1.00
CA ILE A 88 11.57 -6.23 2.37
C ILE A 88 10.38 -6.28 3.32
N ILE A 89 10.35 -7.30 4.17
CA ILE A 89 9.27 -7.48 5.14
C ILE A 89 9.69 -6.85 6.46
N ASP A 90 8.88 -5.93 6.97
CA ASP A 90 9.13 -5.24 8.24
C ASP A 90 8.76 -6.14 9.43
N MET A 91 7.58 -6.76 9.37
CA MET A 91 7.20 -7.78 10.35
C MET A 91 6.71 -9.01 9.59
N GLU A 92 7.40 -10.12 9.77
CA GLU A 92 7.01 -11.41 9.19
C GLU A 92 5.61 -11.82 9.69
N PRO A 93 4.91 -12.72 8.97
CA PRO A 93 3.58 -13.17 9.40
C PRO A 93 3.58 -13.60 10.85
N THR A 94 2.74 -12.96 11.65
CA THR A 94 2.72 -13.13 13.11
C THR A 94 1.27 -13.22 13.60
N ASP A 95 1.01 -14.20 14.45
CA ASP A 95 -0.29 -14.28 15.13
C ASP A 95 -0.31 -13.27 16.27
N GLN A 96 -1.29 -12.38 16.21
CA GLN A 96 -1.45 -11.34 17.24
C GLN A 96 -2.36 -11.80 18.35
N SER A 97 -2.16 -11.23 19.54
CA SER A 97 -2.95 -11.60 20.72
C SER A 97 -4.44 -11.29 20.56
N TRP A 98 -4.79 -10.41 19.63
CA TRP A 98 -6.19 -10.04 19.36
C TRP A 98 -6.85 -10.91 18.28
N GLY A 99 -6.21 -11.99 17.84
CA GLY A 99 -6.82 -13.00 16.99
C GLY A 99 -6.53 -12.90 15.49
N ASN A 100 -5.85 -11.85 15.05
CA ASN A 100 -5.47 -11.70 13.65
C ASN A 100 -4.07 -12.26 13.39
N ARG A 101 -3.82 -12.66 12.15
CA ARG A 101 -2.47 -12.90 11.65
C ARG A 101 -2.10 -11.74 10.74
N GLU A 102 -0.96 -11.10 11.01
CA GLU A 102 -0.58 -9.85 10.35
C GLU A 102 0.85 -9.91 9.83
N MET A 103 1.10 -9.19 8.73
CA MET A 103 2.42 -9.00 8.13
C MET A 103 2.54 -7.53 7.74
N TYR A 104 3.66 -6.89 8.07
CA TYR A 104 3.86 -5.47 7.78
C TYR A 104 4.97 -5.26 6.77
N VAL A 105 4.75 -4.33 5.84
CA VAL A 105 5.79 -3.80 4.97
C VAL A 105 5.79 -2.28 5.09
N VAL A 106 6.94 -1.65 4.85
CA VAL A 106 7.08 -0.20 4.92
C VAL A 106 7.49 0.32 3.55
N ALA A 107 6.68 1.25 3.02
CA ALA A 107 6.94 1.88 1.74
C ALA A 107 8.12 2.87 1.84
N PRO A 108 8.69 3.31 0.69
CA PRO A 108 9.84 4.22 0.70
C PRO A 108 9.65 5.48 1.53
N ASP A 109 8.42 5.99 1.62
CA ASP A 109 8.09 7.21 2.37
C ASP A 109 7.81 6.96 3.85
N GLY A 110 7.89 5.71 4.31
CA GLY A 110 7.60 5.34 5.69
C GLY A 110 6.16 4.97 5.96
N ASN A 111 5.29 4.93 4.95
CA ASN A 111 3.93 4.45 5.11
C ASN A 111 3.93 2.95 5.38
N SER A 112 3.20 2.51 6.41
CA SER A 112 3.12 1.10 6.77
C SER A 112 1.90 0.46 6.13
N ILE A 113 2.11 -0.62 5.39
CA ILE A 113 1.03 -1.41 4.81
C ILE A 113 0.93 -2.69 5.63
N ARG A 114 -0.20 -2.87 6.29
CA ARG A 114 -0.41 -3.96 7.24
C ARG A 114 -1.42 -4.94 6.67
N PHE A 115 -0.92 -6.06 6.19
CA PHE A 115 -1.75 -7.11 5.64
C PHE A 115 -2.28 -7.98 6.77
N VAL A 116 -3.56 -8.34 6.71
CA VAL A 116 -4.23 -9.00 7.82
C VAL A 116 -5.24 -10.02 7.31
N HIS A 117 -5.29 -11.19 7.98
CA HIS A 117 -6.44 -12.06 7.88
C HIS A 117 -6.88 -12.49 9.29
N GLY A 118 -8.18 -12.74 9.43
CA GLY A 118 -8.72 -13.16 10.71
C GLY A 118 -8.22 -14.52 11.12
N GLY A 119 -7.97 -14.72 12.41
CA GLY A 119 -7.47 -15.96 12.98
C GLY A 119 -8.57 -16.94 13.34
N GLY A 120 -9.76 -16.73 12.86
CA GLY A 120 -10.91 -17.51 13.22
C GLY A 120 -11.06 -18.82 12.54
#